data_238e44aef0382ceb0d09df51209c2415
#
_entry.id   238e44aef0382ceb0d09df51209c2415
#
_cell.length_a   1.000
_cell.length_b   1.000
_cell.length_c   1.000
_cell.angle_alpha   90.00
_cell.angle_beta   90.00
_cell.angle_gamma   90.00
#
_symmetry.space_group_name_H-M   'P 1'
#
loop_
_entity.id
_entity.type
_entity.pdbx_description
1 polymer ?
#
loop_
_entity_poly.entity_id
_entity_poly.type
_entity_poly.pdbx_seq_one_letter_code
_entity_poly.pdbx_strand_id
1 'polypeptide(L)'
;MEIIKTPLEGFLIIEPDVYEDDRGFFLEIYREERYNQAGITDKFVQENHSHSVKGVLRGMHFQIQKPQAQIVTVIQGKIFDAVVDVRKKSRTFGKWHGVILDANTQQRQVYMSPGFAHG
;
A
#
# COMPACT_ATOMS: atom_id res chain seq x y z
N MET A 1 -6.79 -5.66 -12.80
CA MET A 1 -6.25 -4.79 -11.71
C MET A 1 -6.92 -3.44 -11.79
N GLU A 2 -7.45 -2.96 -10.68
CA GLU A 2 -8.11 -1.67 -10.54
C GLU A 2 -7.32 -0.76 -9.60
N ILE A 3 -7.24 0.54 -9.92
CA ILE A 3 -6.62 1.56 -9.07
C ILE A 3 -7.73 2.47 -8.54
N ILE A 4 -7.85 2.52 -7.22
CA ILE A 4 -8.82 3.34 -6.53
C ILE A 4 -8.10 4.54 -5.92
N LYS A 5 -8.52 5.73 -6.32
CA LYS A 5 -8.01 6.99 -5.76
C LYS A 5 -8.56 7.20 -4.36
N THR A 6 -7.73 7.72 -3.48
CA THR A 6 -8.13 8.17 -2.15
C THR A 6 -8.21 9.69 -2.09
N PRO A 7 -8.74 10.28 -0.99
CA PRO A 7 -8.69 11.73 -0.79
C PRO A 7 -7.28 12.31 -0.69
N LEU A 8 -6.26 11.48 -0.48
CA LEU A 8 -4.85 11.90 -0.42
C LEU A 8 -4.19 11.65 -1.79
N GLU A 9 -3.82 12.70 -2.49
CA GLU A 9 -3.13 12.60 -3.77
C GLU A 9 -1.77 11.90 -3.62
N GLY A 10 -1.57 10.79 -4.33
CA GLY A 10 -0.36 9.95 -4.23
C GLY A 10 -0.50 8.78 -3.26
N PHE A 11 -1.66 8.62 -2.60
CA PHE A 11 -2.02 7.43 -1.87
C PHE A 11 -3.15 6.70 -2.60
N LEU A 12 -2.90 5.47 -3.02
CA LEU A 12 -3.80 4.69 -3.87
C LEU A 12 -4.10 3.33 -3.25
N ILE A 13 -5.29 2.81 -3.50
CA ILE A 13 -5.64 1.42 -3.22
C ILE A 13 -5.55 0.66 -4.55
N ILE A 14 -4.91 -0.50 -4.52
CA ILE A 14 -4.77 -1.39 -5.66
C ILE A 14 -5.60 -2.63 -5.41
N GLU A 15 -6.53 -2.94 -6.29
CA GLU A 15 -7.27 -4.20 -6.30
C GLU A 15 -6.73 -5.08 -7.42
N PRO A 16 -5.96 -6.14 -7.10
CA PRO A 16 -5.46 -7.07 -8.10
C PRO A 16 -6.59 -7.95 -8.66
N ASP A 17 -6.36 -8.50 -9.84
CA ASP A 17 -7.22 -9.57 -10.36
C ASP A 17 -6.89 -10.86 -9.60
N VAL A 18 -7.89 -11.46 -8.97
CA VAL A 18 -7.77 -12.71 -8.24
C VAL A 18 -8.43 -13.82 -9.04
N TYR A 19 -7.71 -14.90 -9.30
CA TYR A 19 -8.19 -16.06 -10.05
C TYR A 19 -8.38 -17.21 -9.06
N GLU A 20 -9.63 -17.59 -8.81
CA GLU A 20 -10.01 -18.64 -7.86
C GLU A 20 -10.42 -19.92 -8.59
N ASP A 21 -10.06 -21.06 -8.00
CA ASP A 21 -10.52 -22.40 -8.38
C ASP A 21 -10.60 -23.32 -7.14
N ASP A 22 -10.92 -24.61 -7.35
CA ASP A 22 -11.07 -25.59 -6.26
C ASP A 22 -9.79 -25.82 -5.42
N ARG A 23 -8.63 -25.36 -5.90
CA ARG A 23 -7.34 -25.47 -5.22
C ARG A 23 -7.00 -24.25 -4.37
N GLY A 24 -7.73 -23.12 -4.54
CA GLY A 24 -7.47 -21.84 -3.91
C GLY A 24 -7.44 -20.69 -4.91
N PHE A 25 -6.50 -19.79 -4.77
CA PHE A 25 -6.41 -18.62 -5.64
C PHE A 25 -4.99 -18.37 -6.14
N PHE A 26 -4.92 -17.64 -7.26
CA PHE A 26 -3.70 -17.08 -7.82
C PHE A 26 -3.90 -15.61 -8.14
N LEU A 27 -2.90 -14.78 -7.87
CA LEU A 27 -2.88 -13.39 -8.28
C LEU A 27 -1.45 -12.92 -8.55
N GLU A 28 -1.32 -11.92 -9.42
CA GLU A 28 -0.08 -11.19 -9.63
C GLU A 28 -0.03 -10.03 -8.64
N ILE A 29 0.93 -10.04 -7.73
CA ILE A 29 1.08 -9.01 -6.69
C ILE A 29 1.96 -7.84 -7.10
N TYR A 30 2.81 -8.02 -8.10
CA TYR A 30 3.61 -6.95 -8.69
C TYR A 30 4.16 -7.34 -10.06
N ARG A 31 4.05 -6.41 -11.00
CA ARG A 31 4.77 -6.42 -12.28
C ARG A 31 5.02 -4.98 -12.70
N GLU A 32 6.29 -4.61 -12.84
CA GLU A 32 6.73 -3.23 -13.10
C GLU A 32 5.98 -2.59 -14.28
N GLU A 33 5.91 -3.28 -15.42
CA GLU A 33 5.24 -2.77 -16.61
C GLU A 33 3.75 -2.46 -16.35
N ARG A 34 3.03 -3.36 -15.68
CA ARG A 34 1.61 -3.22 -15.39
C ARG A 34 1.33 -2.08 -14.40
N TYR A 35 2.20 -1.92 -13.40
CA TYR A 35 2.07 -0.85 -12.41
C TYR A 35 2.41 0.50 -13.03
N ASN A 36 3.43 0.55 -13.91
CA ASN A 36 3.76 1.75 -14.68
C ASN A 36 2.60 2.20 -15.57
N GLN A 37 1.95 1.29 -16.27
CA GLN A 37 0.76 1.58 -17.08
C GLN A 37 -0.41 2.10 -16.24
N ALA A 38 -0.49 1.70 -14.97
CA ALA A 38 -1.48 2.17 -14.01
C ALA A 38 -1.10 3.51 -13.33
N GLY A 39 0.04 4.11 -13.68
CA GLY A 39 0.51 5.39 -13.17
C GLY A 39 1.42 5.30 -11.93
N ILE A 40 1.79 4.09 -11.50
CA ILE A 40 2.75 3.86 -10.42
C ILE A 40 4.11 3.62 -11.10
N THR A 41 4.89 4.69 -11.26
CA THR A 41 6.12 4.67 -12.05
C THR A 41 7.40 4.61 -11.22
N ASP A 42 7.27 4.54 -9.90
CA ASP A 42 8.41 4.37 -9.01
C ASP A 42 9.07 3.02 -9.22
N LYS A 43 10.39 2.99 -9.11
CA LYS A 43 11.15 1.75 -9.22
C LYS A 43 11.29 1.10 -7.85
N PHE A 44 10.66 -0.06 -7.68
CA PHE A 44 10.77 -0.86 -6.46
C PHE A 44 11.96 -1.81 -6.57
N VAL A 45 12.92 -1.66 -5.66
CA VAL A 45 14.20 -2.38 -5.68
C VAL A 45 14.47 -3.21 -4.43
N GLN A 46 13.56 -3.16 -3.46
CA GLN A 46 13.68 -3.86 -2.18
C GLN A 46 12.30 -4.32 -1.73
N GLU A 47 12.24 -5.55 -1.22
CA GLU A 47 11.06 -6.13 -0.60
C GLU A 47 11.40 -6.57 0.82
N ASN A 48 10.53 -6.23 1.78
CA ASN A 48 10.63 -6.62 3.17
C ASN A 48 9.38 -7.37 3.58
N HIS A 49 9.54 -8.42 4.36
CA HIS A 49 8.44 -9.15 4.97
C HIS A 49 8.52 -9.02 6.48
N SER A 50 7.45 -8.60 7.13
CA SER A 50 7.34 -8.52 8.59
C SER A 50 6.18 -9.36 9.09
N HIS A 51 6.31 -9.89 10.29
CA HIS A 51 5.25 -10.58 11.03
C HIS A 51 4.99 -9.86 12.34
N SER A 52 3.73 -9.69 12.69
CA SER A 52 3.31 -9.12 13.97
C SER A 52 2.22 -10.00 14.60
N VAL A 53 2.33 -10.22 15.91
CA VAL A 53 1.24 -10.85 16.66
C VAL A 53 0.09 -9.85 16.87
N LYS A 54 -1.11 -10.35 17.19
CA LYS A 54 -2.29 -9.50 17.44
C LYS A 54 -1.99 -8.43 18.51
N GLY A 55 -2.46 -7.21 18.26
CA GLY A 55 -2.34 -6.08 19.17
C GLY A 55 -1.06 -5.26 19.03
N VAL A 56 -0.18 -5.61 18.09
CA VAL A 56 1.03 -4.82 17.82
C VAL A 56 0.65 -3.55 17.07
N LEU A 57 1.17 -2.43 17.56
CA LEU A 57 1.15 -1.13 16.91
C LEU A 57 2.56 -0.81 16.41
N ARG A 58 2.68 -0.45 15.12
CA ARG A 58 3.93 0.00 14.50
C ARG A 58 3.69 1.34 13.82
N GLY A 59 4.66 2.22 13.90
CA GLY A 59 4.64 3.50 13.21
C GLY A 59 4.28 4.67 14.13
N MET A 60 3.98 5.80 13.59
CA MET A 60 4.08 6.21 12.16
C MET A 60 5.54 6.32 11.73
N HIS A 61 5.87 5.84 10.54
CA HIS A 61 7.22 5.90 9.98
C HIS A 61 7.24 6.67 8.65
N PHE A 62 8.29 7.47 8.46
CA PHE A 62 8.63 8.06 7.16
C PHE A 62 10.12 8.38 7.11
N GLN A 63 10.65 8.58 5.90
CA GLN A 63 12.06 8.93 5.70
C GLN A 63 12.19 10.36 5.17
N ILE A 64 12.97 11.19 5.86
CA ILE A 64 13.29 12.55 5.44
C ILE A 64 14.38 12.52 4.36
N GLN A 65 15.44 11.74 4.60
CA GLN A 65 16.50 11.53 3.64
C GLN A 65 16.16 10.31 2.76
N LYS A 66 16.20 10.48 1.44
CA LYS A 66 15.80 9.44 0.46
C LYS A 66 14.37 8.94 0.67
N PRO A 67 13.37 9.82 0.55
CA PRO A 67 11.98 9.41 0.69
C PRO A 67 11.66 8.30 -0.32
N GLN A 68 10.86 7.31 0.11
CA GLN A 68 10.58 6.11 -0.66
C GLN A 68 9.10 6.03 -1.01
N ALA A 69 8.82 5.59 -2.24
CA ALA A 69 7.52 5.02 -2.57
C ALA A 69 7.42 3.61 -1.97
N GLN A 70 6.24 3.23 -1.52
CA GLN A 70 5.99 1.93 -0.91
C GLN A 70 4.71 1.30 -1.44
N ILE A 71 4.72 -0.03 -1.56
CA ILE A 71 3.53 -0.85 -1.73
C ILE A 71 3.44 -1.78 -0.53
N VAL A 72 2.30 -1.78 0.14
CA VAL A 72 2.02 -2.68 1.27
C VAL A 72 1.01 -3.73 0.83
N THR A 73 1.36 -4.99 1.07
CA THR A 73 0.51 -6.16 0.80
C THR A 73 0.41 -7.00 2.06
N VAL A 74 -0.79 -7.40 2.44
CA VAL A 74 -1.01 -8.35 3.55
C VAL A 74 -1.17 -9.74 2.97
N ILE A 75 -0.25 -10.65 3.32
CA ILE A 75 -0.26 -12.04 2.83
C ILE A 75 -0.90 -13.00 3.81
N GLN A 76 -1.08 -12.60 5.07
CA GLN A 76 -1.77 -13.37 6.10
C GLN A 76 -2.38 -12.45 7.15
N GLY A 77 -3.64 -12.70 7.52
CA GLY A 77 -4.34 -11.95 8.56
C GLY A 77 -4.91 -10.62 8.06
N LYS A 78 -5.03 -9.68 8.98
CA LYS A 78 -5.68 -8.39 8.76
C LYS A 78 -4.94 -7.30 9.51
N ILE A 79 -4.74 -6.15 8.87
CA ILE A 79 -4.20 -4.94 9.47
C ILE A 79 -5.07 -3.73 9.17
N PHE A 80 -4.96 -2.70 10.02
CA PHE A 80 -5.40 -1.35 9.71
C PHE A 80 -4.14 -0.53 9.42
N ASP A 81 -4.00 -0.04 8.20
CA ASP A 81 -2.89 0.82 7.79
C ASP A 81 -3.37 2.27 7.73
N ALA A 82 -2.77 3.13 8.52
CA ALA A 82 -3.07 4.56 8.56
C ALA A 82 -1.94 5.33 7.87
N VAL A 83 -2.31 6.25 6.99
CA VAL A 83 -1.37 7.03 6.16
C VAL A 83 -1.62 8.50 6.38
N VAL A 84 -0.56 9.28 6.62
CA VAL A 84 -0.61 10.73 6.82
C VAL A 84 0.24 11.42 5.76
N ASP A 85 -0.32 12.43 5.13
CA ASP A 85 0.43 13.29 4.21
C ASP A 85 1.32 14.26 5.00
N VAL A 86 2.62 14.05 4.91
CA VAL A 86 3.62 14.91 5.58
C VAL A 86 4.38 15.82 4.60
N ARG A 87 3.89 15.95 3.38
CA ARG A 87 4.44 16.86 2.36
C ARG A 87 3.96 18.29 2.63
N LYS A 88 4.86 19.16 3.09
CA LYS A 88 4.54 20.53 3.53
C LYS A 88 3.82 21.38 2.48
N LYS A 89 4.06 21.15 1.19
CA LYS A 89 3.45 21.89 0.08
C LYS A 89 2.20 21.22 -0.49
N SER A 90 1.79 20.08 0.03
CA SER A 90 0.60 19.37 -0.42
C SER A 90 -0.67 20.06 0.08
N ARG A 91 -1.72 20.04 -0.75
CA ARG A 91 -3.05 20.50 -0.34
C ARG A 91 -3.68 19.65 0.76
N THR A 92 -3.19 18.42 0.94
CA THR A 92 -3.64 17.49 1.98
C THR A 92 -2.65 17.33 3.11
N PHE A 93 -1.67 18.25 3.25
CA PHE A 93 -0.71 18.21 4.35
C PHE A 93 -1.40 18.06 5.71
N GLY A 94 -0.93 17.10 6.51
CA GLY A 94 -1.47 16.78 7.83
C GLY A 94 -2.77 15.98 7.82
N LYS A 95 -3.41 15.77 6.68
CA LYS A 95 -4.58 14.89 6.55
C LYS A 95 -4.15 13.43 6.52
N TRP A 96 -5.03 12.57 7.00
CA TRP A 96 -4.79 11.14 7.04
C TRP A 96 -5.93 10.33 6.44
N HIS A 97 -5.63 9.11 6.05
CA HIS A 97 -6.61 8.14 5.58
C HIS A 97 -6.23 6.74 6.07
N GLY A 98 -7.22 5.96 6.48
CA GLY A 98 -7.01 4.60 6.96
C GLY A 98 -7.65 3.56 6.04
N VAL A 99 -6.97 2.43 5.87
CA VAL A 99 -7.45 1.31 5.05
C VAL A 99 -7.29 0.01 5.83
N ILE A 100 -8.31 -0.83 5.79
CA ILE A 100 -8.20 -2.21 6.25
C ILE A 100 -7.68 -3.07 5.09
N LEU A 101 -6.55 -3.74 5.32
CA LEU A 101 -6.00 -4.74 4.42
C LEU A 101 -6.20 -6.13 5.03
N ASP A 102 -6.92 -6.98 4.32
CA ASP A 102 -7.29 -8.32 4.79
C ASP A 102 -6.94 -9.36 3.71
N ALA A 103 -6.00 -10.25 4.04
CA ALA A 103 -5.56 -11.30 3.13
C ALA A 103 -6.65 -12.33 2.78
N ASN A 104 -7.76 -12.39 3.55
CA ASN A 104 -8.82 -13.39 3.34
C ASN A 104 -9.98 -12.87 2.50
N THR A 105 -10.01 -11.58 2.15
CA THR A 105 -11.15 -11.00 1.44
C THR A 105 -10.77 -10.44 0.06
N GLN A 106 -10.21 -9.25 0.01
CA GLN A 106 -10.07 -8.51 -1.24
C GLN A 106 -8.66 -8.50 -1.82
N GLN A 107 -7.68 -9.05 -1.10
CA GLN A 107 -6.26 -9.07 -1.52
C GLN A 107 -5.73 -7.68 -1.94
N ARG A 108 -6.32 -6.62 -1.36
CA ARG A 108 -5.94 -5.25 -1.66
C ARG A 108 -4.51 -4.95 -1.25
N GLN A 109 -3.91 -4.05 -2.01
CA GLN A 109 -2.64 -3.42 -1.66
C GLN A 109 -2.87 -1.91 -1.50
N VAL A 110 -1.96 -1.24 -0.82
CA VAL A 110 -1.89 0.22 -0.85
C VAL A 110 -0.55 0.66 -1.40
N TYR A 111 -0.59 1.72 -2.21
CA TYR A 111 0.58 2.41 -2.71
C TYR A 111 0.65 3.81 -2.09
N MET A 112 1.82 4.19 -1.65
CA MET A 112 2.14 5.53 -1.18
C MET A 112 3.31 6.08 -1.98
N SER A 113 3.12 7.25 -2.57
CA SER A 113 4.24 8.00 -3.16
C SER A 113 5.18 8.50 -2.06
N PRO A 114 6.43 8.92 -2.39
CA PRO A 114 7.30 9.55 -1.40
C PRO A 114 6.63 10.75 -0.69
N GLY A 115 6.84 10.86 0.62
CA GLY A 115 6.32 11.96 1.43
C GLY A 115 5.08 11.63 2.26
N PHE A 116 4.80 10.35 2.46
CA PHE A 116 3.79 9.89 3.42
C PHE A 116 4.46 9.22 4.63
N ALA A 117 3.83 9.41 5.79
CA ALA A 117 4.08 8.58 6.97
C ALA A 117 2.96 7.54 7.09
N HIS A 118 3.29 6.34 7.52
CA HIS A 118 2.28 5.29 7.72
C HIS A 118 2.60 4.35 8.89
N GLY A 119 1.58 3.64 9.31
CA GLY A 119 1.70 2.62 10.34
C GLY A 119 0.41 1.85 10.54
#